data_8c74897ecda94f293bedeb1912a7ae5e
#
_entry.id   8c74897ecda94f293bedeb1912a7ae5e
#
_cell.length_a   1.000
_cell.length_b   1.000
_cell.length_c   1.000
_cell.angle_alpha   90.00
_cell.angle_beta   90.00
_cell.angle_gamma   90.00
#
_symmetry.space_group_name_H-M   'P 1'
#
loop_
_entity.id
_entity.type
_entity.pdbx_description
1 polymer ?
#
loop_
_entity_poly.entity_id
_entity_poly.type
_entity_poly.pdbx_seq_one_letter_code
_entity_poly.pdbx_strand_id
1 'polypeptide(L)'
;MLVHAGRGIPALGRHTLQVTERHPGLRLILAHCGICDLAWIWKEAENHPNLFFDTAWWAPTDLLALFSMVPPGHIVFASDAPYGTPAFAASLHLRYALQAGLSDDQVRLVFGGQMAGILAGSEPADGGPAPGADNLARDPLLDRLHTFLVAAIGLMFNGVEPTEQLALAALACKVEDDAPQAAVCAVVLDLIQRQAHAGQDGRPARFVPGLPLIVAAAAITRTPDVPLPGRA
;
A
#
# COMPACT_ATOMS: atom_id res chain seq x y z
N MET A 1 5.30 19.51 8.26
CA MET A 1 5.35 19.86 6.82
C MET A 1 5.11 18.59 6.01
N LEU A 2 4.22 18.61 5.03
CA LEU A 2 3.98 17.49 4.10
C LEU A 2 4.59 17.84 2.75
N VAL A 3 5.36 16.91 2.17
CA VAL A 3 6.05 17.08 0.88
C VAL A 3 5.65 15.94 -0.05
N HIS A 4 5.19 16.27 -1.25
CA HIS A 4 4.89 15.27 -2.26
C HIS A 4 6.19 14.57 -2.71
N ALA A 5 6.27 13.26 -2.51
CA ALA A 5 7.42 12.42 -2.86
C ALA A 5 6.99 11.20 -3.69
N GLY A 6 5.94 11.40 -4.49
CA GLY A 6 5.35 10.40 -5.35
C GLY A 6 5.80 10.50 -6.80
N ARG A 7 5.05 9.83 -7.67
CA ARG A 7 5.32 9.77 -9.11
C ARG A 7 5.43 11.16 -9.75
N GLY A 8 6.43 11.33 -10.58
CA GLY A 8 6.65 12.56 -11.35
C GLY A 8 7.52 13.61 -10.64
N ILE A 9 7.98 13.35 -9.44
CA ILE A 9 8.88 14.22 -8.69
C ILE A 9 10.30 13.62 -8.72
N PRO A 10 11.35 14.43 -8.91
CA PRO A 10 12.73 13.96 -8.75
C PRO A 10 13.00 13.54 -7.30
N ALA A 11 14.04 12.73 -7.10
CA ALA A 11 14.48 12.29 -5.78
C ALA A 11 14.71 13.47 -4.82
N LEU A 12 14.08 13.44 -3.65
CA LEU A 12 14.13 14.50 -2.63
C LEU A 12 14.91 14.09 -1.38
N GLY A 13 15.24 12.81 -1.26
CA GLY A 13 15.72 12.22 -0.01
C GLY A 13 16.91 12.96 0.61
N ARG A 14 17.95 13.30 -0.17
CA ARG A 14 19.11 14.05 0.37
C ARG A 14 18.74 15.42 0.90
N HIS A 15 17.86 16.15 0.22
CA HIS A 15 17.38 17.46 0.69
C HIS A 15 16.52 17.30 1.93
N THR A 16 15.70 16.25 1.99
CA THR A 16 14.87 15.90 3.15
C THR A 16 15.74 15.70 4.38
N LEU A 17 16.80 14.88 4.31
CA LEU A 17 17.70 14.65 5.43
C LEU A 17 18.39 15.95 5.89
N GLN A 18 18.88 16.76 4.96
CA GLN A 18 19.47 18.06 5.29
C GLN A 18 18.49 19.01 6.00
N VAL A 19 17.20 18.98 5.62
CA VAL A 19 16.17 19.81 6.24
C VAL A 19 15.84 19.29 7.64
N THR A 20 15.71 17.98 7.83
CA THR A 20 15.44 17.39 9.15
C THR A 20 16.58 17.61 10.13
N GLU A 21 17.84 17.53 9.68
CA GLU A 21 19.02 17.85 10.49
C GLU A 21 19.09 19.33 10.92
N ARG A 22 18.83 20.24 9.98
CA ARG A 22 18.88 21.68 10.25
C ARG A 22 17.72 22.17 11.13
N HIS A 23 16.61 21.47 11.11
CA HIS A 23 15.38 21.87 11.77
C HIS A 23 14.80 20.72 12.60
N PRO A 24 15.42 20.34 13.72
CA PRO A 24 15.00 19.18 14.52
C PRO A 24 13.57 19.32 15.10
N GLY A 25 13.07 20.54 15.26
CA GLY A 25 11.68 20.79 15.66
C GLY A 25 10.66 20.65 14.55
N LEU A 26 11.10 20.52 13.27
CA LEU A 26 10.20 20.32 12.14
C LEU A 26 9.78 18.85 12.09
N ARG A 27 8.48 18.59 11.97
CA ARG A 27 7.95 17.26 11.61
C ARG A 27 7.74 17.24 10.09
N LEU A 28 8.59 16.48 9.36
CA LEU A 28 8.56 16.39 7.91
C LEU A 28 7.99 15.05 7.48
N ILE A 29 6.94 15.07 6.66
CA ILE A 29 6.27 13.88 6.13
C ILE A 29 6.53 13.80 4.63
N LEU A 30 7.12 12.71 4.17
CA LEU A 30 7.20 12.36 2.74
C LEU A 30 5.93 11.62 2.35
N ALA A 31 5.14 12.24 1.48
CA ALA A 31 3.92 11.62 0.96
C ALA A 31 4.23 10.42 0.05
N HIS A 32 3.23 9.55 -0.15
CA HIS A 32 3.29 8.41 -1.06
C HIS A 32 4.45 7.45 -0.75
N CYS A 33 4.59 7.07 0.52
CA CYS A 33 5.65 6.18 1.00
C CYS A 33 7.07 6.72 0.76
N GLY A 34 7.24 7.96 0.32
CA GLY A 34 8.54 8.48 -0.11
C GLY A 34 9.14 7.67 -1.28
N ILE A 35 8.31 7.14 -2.20
CA ILE A 35 8.69 6.14 -3.22
C ILE A 35 9.85 6.56 -4.11
N CYS A 36 10.07 7.86 -4.30
CA CYS A 36 11.20 8.35 -5.09
C CYS A 36 12.56 7.95 -4.51
N ASP A 37 12.63 7.78 -3.19
CA ASP A 37 13.86 7.51 -2.44
C ASP A 37 13.73 6.29 -1.50
N LEU A 38 12.58 5.61 -1.46
CA LEU A 38 12.30 4.53 -0.51
C LEU A 38 13.38 3.44 -0.52
N ALA A 39 13.97 3.15 -1.68
CA ALA A 39 15.00 2.12 -1.84
C ALA A 39 16.24 2.30 -0.92
N TRP A 40 16.46 3.50 -0.39
CA TRP A 40 17.62 3.78 0.46
C TRP A 40 17.28 4.62 1.70
N ILE A 41 16.30 5.55 1.63
CA ILE A 41 16.01 6.51 2.71
C ILE A 41 15.47 5.84 3.99
N TRP A 42 14.88 4.66 3.87
CA TRP A 42 14.38 3.90 5.02
C TRP A 42 15.46 3.62 6.08
N LYS A 43 16.72 3.47 5.65
CA LYS A 43 17.86 3.25 6.54
C LYS A 43 18.19 4.47 7.41
N GLU A 44 17.77 5.64 6.96
CA GLU A 44 18.04 6.90 7.66
C GLU A 44 16.92 7.27 8.64
N ALA A 45 15.79 6.57 8.62
CA ALA A 45 14.64 6.92 9.44
C ALA A 45 15.00 6.97 10.94
N GLU A 46 15.74 5.98 11.46
CA GLU A 46 16.13 5.92 12.86
C GLU A 46 17.08 7.07 13.27
N ASN A 47 17.85 7.62 12.34
CA ASN A 47 18.75 8.75 12.56
C ASN A 47 18.05 10.12 12.47
N HIS A 48 16.80 10.14 11.97
CA HIS A 48 16.02 11.34 11.73
C HIS A 48 14.63 11.24 12.40
N PRO A 49 14.53 11.39 13.74
CA PRO A 49 13.29 11.15 14.51
C PRO A 49 12.14 12.08 14.12
N ASN A 50 12.39 13.12 13.34
CA ASN A 50 11.42 14.07 12.82
C ASN A 50 11.06 13.85 11.34
N LEU A 51 11.52 12.74 10.74
CA LEU A 51 11.16 12.29 9.39
C LEU A 51 10.06 11.24 9.45
N PHE A 52 9.02 11.41 8.64
CA PHE A 52 7.88 10.49 8.55
C PHE A 52 7.55 10.17 7.10
N PHE A 53 6.87 9.04 6.90
CA PHE A 53 6.38 8.57 5.62
C PHE A 53 4.87 8.35 5.73
N ASP A 54 4.09 8.85 4.76
CA ASP A 54 2.68 8.51 4.74
C ASP A 54 2.37 7.30 3.85
N THR A 55 1.19 6.72 4.05
CA THR A 55 0.74 5.54 3.30
C THR A 55 -0.11 5.87 2.08
N ALA A 56 -0.16 7.12 1.64
CA ALA A 56 -1.00 7.60 0.53
C ALA A 56 -0.55 7.02 -0.83
N TRP A 57 -0.54 5.71 -0.97
CA TRP A 57 -0.09 5.00 -2.15
C TRP A 57 -0.95 3.77 -2.44
N TRP A 58 -0.89 3.25 -3.65
CA TRP A 58 -1.73 2.14 -4.08
C TRP A 58 -0.95 0.83 -4.34
N ALA A 59 0.37 0.90 -4.62
CA ALA A 59 1.14 -0.27 -5.02
C ALA A 59 1.43 -1.18 -3.80
N PRO A 60 1.00 -2.44 -3.82
CA PRO A 60 1.21 -3.37 -2.70
C PRO A 60 2.68 -3.57 -2.34
N THR A 61 3.55 -3.62 -3.35
CA THR A 61 5.00 -3.85 -3.15
C THR A 61 5.66 -2.71 -2.39
N ASP A 62 5.30 -1.46 -2.68
CA ASP A 62 5.88 -0.29 -2.02
C ASP A 62 5.35 -0.17 -0.58
N LEU A 63 4.05 -0.43 -0.36
CA LEU A 63 3.45 -0.41 0.96
C LEU A 63 3.98 -1.53 1.86
N LEU A 64 4.16 -2.74 1.32
CA LEU A 64 4.78 -3.83 2.07
C LEU A 64 6.25 -3.50 2.39
N ALA A 65 7.00 -2.91 1.46
CA ALA A 65 8.36 -2.44 1.74
C ALA A 65 8.38 -1.39 2.85
N LEU A 66 7.48 -0.39 2.79
CA LEU A 66 7.34 0.63 3.82
C LEU A 66 7.10 -0.01 5.20
N PHE A 67 6.06 -0.84 5.34
CA PHE A 67 5.70 -1.47 6.62
C PHE A 67 6.75 -2.45 7.15
N SER A 68 7.54 -3.07 6.26
CA SER A 68 8.56 -4.03 6.66
C SER A 68 9.89 -3.40 7.02
N MET A 69 10.24 -2.26 6.40
CA MET A 69 11.60 -1.71 6.47
C MET A 69 11.69 -0.41 7.27
N VAL A 70 10.59 0.33 7.41
CA VAL A 70 10.54 1.58 8.18
C VAL A 70 9.97 1.31 9.57
N PRO A 71 10.61 1.79 10.66
CA PRO A 71 10.06 1.66 11.99
C PRO A 71 8.65 2.28 12.09
N PRO A 72 7.69 1.61 12.73
CA PRO A 72 6.28 2.06 12.78
C PRO A 72 6.09 3.48 13.33
N GLY A 73 6.99 3.94 14.22
CA GLY A 73 6.99 5.31 14.72
C GLY A 73 7.24 6.38 13.66
N HIS A 74 7.74 6.02 12.49
CA HIS A 74 7.97 6.91 11.34
C HIS A 74 6.89 6.82 10.26
N ILE A 75 5.82 6.02 10.46
CA ILE A 75 4.76 5.83 9.49
C ILE A 75 3.48 6.49 9.97
N VAL A 76 2.80 7.22 9.08
CA VAL A 76 1.50 7.82 9.33
C VAL A 76 0.50 7.41 8.25
N PHE A 77 -0.71 7.04 8.65
CA PHE A 77 -1.76 6.68 7.70
C PHE A 77 -2.24 7.89 6.90
N ALA A 78 -2.38 7.73 5.59
CA ALA A 78 -3.04 8.66 4.70
C ALA A 78 -3.72 7.93 3.54
N SER A 79 -4.79 8.50 2.98
CA SER A 79 -5.63 7.90 1.94
C SER A 79 -5.48 8.53 0.56
N ASP A 80 -4.73 9.62 0.46
CA ASP A 80 -4.66 10.45 -0.76
C ASP A 80 -6.03 10.98 -1.24
N ALA A 81 -6.94 11.28 -0.30
CA ALA A 81 -8.22 11.87 -0.69
C ALA A 81 -8.00 13.26 -1.37
N PRO A 82 -8.72 13.59 -2.46
CA PRO A 82 -9.88 12.90 -3.04
C PRO A 82 -9.53 11.80 -4.07
N TYR A 83 -8.26 11.51 -4.32
CA TYR A 83 -7.85 10.48 -5.28
C TYR A 83 -8.09 9.07 -4.73
N GLY A 84 -7.80 8.85 -3.45
CA GLY A 84 -8.15 7.65 -2.71
C GLY A 84 -9.40 7.83 -1.84
N THR A 85 -10.05 6.72 -1.50
CA THR A 85 -11.19 6.69 -0.56
C THR A 85 -10.68 6.27 0.81
N PRO A 86 -10.88 7.06 1.90
CA PRO A 86 -10.30 6.76 3.21
C PRO A 86 -10.61 5.36 3.75
N ALA A 87 -11.86 4.91 3.67
CA ALA A 87 -12.26 3.58 4.14
C ALA A 87 -11.59 2.45 3.34
N PHE A 88 -11.50 2.60 2.02
CA PHE A 88 -10.84 1.63 1.14
C PHE A 88 -9.32 1.58 1.41
N ALA A 89 -8.66 2.73 1.47
CA ALA A 89 -7.24 2.82 1.80
C ALA A 89 -6.96 2.20 3.18
N ALA A 90 -7.77 2.51 4.20
CA ALA A 90 -7.60 1.93 5.54
C ALA A 90 -7.69 0.40 5.51
N SER A 91 -8.65 -0.17 4.79
CA SER A 91 -8.81 -1.63 4.67
C SER A 91 -7.59 -2.29 4.03
N LEU A 92 -7.06 -1.71 2.95
CA LEU A 92 -5.90 -2.27 2.25
C LEU A 92 -4.61 -2.08 3.06
N HIS A 93 -4.38 -0.88 3.59
CA HIS A 93 -3.16 -0.60 4.36
C HIS A 93 -3.11 -1.42 5.65
N LEU A 94 -4.26 -1.67 6.30
CA LEU A 94 -4.34 -2.59 7.42
C LEU A 94 -3.88 -4.01 7.03
N ARG A 95 -4.32 -4.51 5.87
CA ARG A 95 -3.86 -5.81 5.37
C ARG A 95 -2.34 -5.86 5.19
N TYR A 96 -1.74 -4.81 4.62
CA TYR A 96 -0.28 -4.74 4.45
C TYR A 96 0.45 -4.67 5.78
N ALA A 97 -0.06 -3.88 6.74
CA ALA A 97 0.52 -3.78 8.08
C ALA A 97 0.51 -5.14 8.81
N LEU A 98 -0.62 -5.86 8.75
CA LEU A 98 -0.76 -7.20 9.33
C LEU A 98 0.13 -8.23 8.64
N GLN A 99 0.22 -8.21 7.32
CA GLN A 99 1.10 -9.11 6.54
C GLN A 99 2.58 -8.84 6.87
N ALA A 100 2.96 -7.59 7.06
CA ALA A 100 4.32 -7.23 7.48
C ALA A 100 4.63 -7.63 8.92
N GLY A 101 3.61 -7.96 9.74
CA GLY A 101 3.78 -8.42 11.11
C GLY A 101 3.71 -7.30 12.16
N LEU A 102 3.08 -6.16 11.86
CA LEU A 102 2.85 -5.13 12.86
C LEU A 102 1.92 -5.65 13.97
N SER A 103 2.28 -5.35 15.23
CA SER A 103 1.42 -5.61 16.38
C SER A 103 0.22 -4.66 16.41
N ASP A 104 -0.79 -5.00 17.22
CA ASP A 104 -1.99 -4.17 17.42
C ASP A 104 -1.64 -2.73 17.85
N ASP A 105 -0.65 -2.55 18.72
CA ASP A 105 -0.25 -1.23 19.20
C ASP A 105 0.48 -0.45 18.11
N GLN A 106 1.32 -1.09 17.31
CA GLN A 106 1.96 -0.49 16.14
C GLN A 106 0.92 -0.10 15.09
N VAL A 107 -0.08 -0.93 14.84
CA VAL A 107 -1.21 -0.59 13.95
C VAL A 107 -1.95 0.64 14.47
N ARG A 108 -2.31 0.71 15.76
CA ARG A 108 -2.97 1.90 16.34
C ARG A 108 -2.11 3.15 16.23
N LEU A 109 -0.79 3.02 16.42
CA LEU A 109 0.14 4.13 16.28
C LEU A 109 0.13 4.67 14.85
N VAL A 110 0.34 3.81 13.84
CA VAL A 110 0.37 4.19 12.42
C VAL A 110 -0.97 4.76 11.96
N PHE A 111 -2.09 4.14 12.34
CA PHE A 111 -3.43 4.51 11.84
C PHE A 111 -4.08 5.69 12.58
N GLY A 112 -3.35 6.40 13.41
CA GLY A 112 -3.83 7.65 13.98
C GLY A 112 -3.01 8.18 15.14
N GLY A 113 -2.45 7.32 15.98
CA GLY A 113 -1.73 7.73 17.18
C GLY A 113 -0.58 8.69 16.90
N GLN A 114 0.28 8.35 15.93
CA GLN A 114 1.43 9.16 15.56
C GLN A 114 1.02 10.52 14.99
N MET A 115 0.05 10.55 14.08
CA MET A 115 -0.45 11.82 13.53
C MET A 115 -1.10 12.69 14.59
N ALA A 116 -1.86 12.10 15.52
CA ALA A 116 -2.45 12.84 16.65
C ALA A 116 -1.37 13.48 17.51
N GLY A 117 -0.28 12.75 17.81
CA GLY A 117 0.89 13.29 18.52
C GLY A 117 1.56 14.44 17.78
N ILE A 118 1.79 14.29 16.48
CA ILE A 118 2.38 15.33 15.62
C ILE A 118 1.53 16.61 15.65
N LEU A 119 0.21 16.49 15.54
CA LEU A 119 -0.72 17.63 15.55
C LEU A 119 -0.80 18.30 16.94
N ALA A 120 -0.63 17.53 17.99
CA ALA A 120 -0.55 18.06 19.36
C ALA A 120 0.80 18.69 19.72
N GLY A 121 1.79 18.60 18.82
CA GLY A 121 3.15 19.07 19.08
C GLY A 121 3.92 18.21 20.09
N SER A 122 3.48 16.97 20.31
CA SER A 122 4.17 16.01 21.18
C SER A 122 5.45 15.48 20.53
N GLU A 123 6.36 14.94 21.35
CA GLU A 123 7.47 14.15 20.80
C GLU A 123 6.93 12.91 20.08
N PRO A 124 7.57 12.53 18.94
CA PRO A 124 7.17 11.33 18.21
C PRO A 124 7.21 10.09 19.10
N ALA A 125 6.17 9.28 19.04
CA ALA A 125 6.17 8.01 19.74
C ALA A 125 7.12 7.03 19.05
N ASP A 126 7.93 6.33 19.84
CA ASP A 126 8.72 5.21 19.38
C ASP A 126 7.80 3.99 19.17
N GLY A 127 7.69 3.55 17.92
CA GLY A 127 6.90 2.35 17.56
C GLY A 127 7.70 1.05 17.65
N GLY A 128 8.93 1.08 18.13
CA GLY A 128 9.86 -0.05 18.09
C GLY A 128 10.47 -0.26 16.68
N PRO A 129 11.30 -1.31 16.53
CA PRO A 129 11.99 -1.59 15.28
C PRO A 129 11.02 -2.00 14.17
N ALA A 130 11.46 -1.83 12.93
CA ALA A 130 10.77 -2.38 11.77
C ALA A 130 10.68 -3.91 11.84
N PRO A 131 9.58 -4.53 11.41
CA PRO A 131 9.40 -5.99 11.46
C PRO A 131 10.43 -6.79 10.64
N GLY A 132 11.01 -6.17 9.60
CA GLY A 132 11.87 -6.86 8.64
C GLY A 132 11.08 -7.51 7.50
N ALA A 133 11.80 -7.99 6.50
CA ALA A 133 11.22 -8.56 5.28
C ALA A 133 10.97 -10.08 5.37
N ASP A 134 11.38 -10.74 6.44
CA ASP A 134 11.32 -12.20 6.59
C ASP A 134 9.87 -12.73 6.63
N ASN A 135 8.93 -11.89 7.06
CA ASN A 135 7.49 -12.21 7.10
C ASN A 135 6.81 -12.07 5.72
N LEU A 136 7.52 -11.60 4.70
CA LEU A 136 6.97 -11.44 3.36
C LEU A 136 7.11 -12.75 2.57
N ALA A 137 6.24 -13.72 2.84
CA ALA A 137 6.19 -14.98 2.12
C ALA A 137 6.08 -14.74 0.60
N ARG A 138 6.86 -15.49 -0.18
CA ARG A 138 6.80 -15.47 -1.64
C ARG A 138 6.19 -16.77 -2.14
N ASP A 139 5.10 -16.65 -2.88
CA ASP A 139 4.47 -17.73 -3.62
C ASP A 139 4.58 -17.44 -5.12
N PRO A 140 5.31 -18.25 -5.91
CA PRO A 140 5.52 -17.99 -7.33
C PRO A 140 4.22 -17.92 -8.15
N LEU A 141 3.17 -18.66 -7.76
CA LEU A 141 1.89 -18.63 -8.45
C LEU A 141 1.13 -17.34 -8.15
N LEU A 142 1.13 -16.89 -6.89
CA LEU A 142 0.56 -15.62 -6.49
C LEU A 142 1.37 -14.44 -7.05
N ASP A 143 2.70 -14.53 -7.13
CA ASP A 143 3.56 -13.52 -7.76
C ASP A 143 3.23 -13.36 -9.26
N ARG A 144 3.02 -14.49 -9.97
CA ARG A 144 2.58 -14.47 -11.37
C ARG A 144 1.22 -13.81 -11.53
N LEU A 145 0.26 -14.17 -10.69
CA LEU A 145 -1.08 -13.57 -10.67
C LEU A 145 -0.99 -12.07 -10.39
N HIS A 146 -0.23 -11.67 -9.38
CA HIS A 146 0.03 -10.27 -9.02
C HIS A 146 0.57 -9.46 -10.20
N THR A 147 1.51 -10.02 -10.98
CA THR A 147 2.09 -9.35 -12.15
C THR A 147 1.04 -8.96 -13.17
N PHE A 148 0.10 -9.85 -13.48
CA PHE A 148 -1.00 -9.55 -14.42
C PHE A 148 -1.95 -8.47 -13.87
N LEU A 149 -2.26 -8.53 -12.58
CA LEU A 149 -3.13 -7.53 -11.94
C LEU A 149 -2.47 -6.15 -11.91
N VAL A 150 -1.18 -6.04 -11.62
CA VAL A 150 -0.46 -4.75 -11.66
C VAL A 150 -0.39 -4.19 -13.08
N ALA A 151 -0.18 -5.04 -14.08
CA ALA A 151 -0.24 -4.61 -15.48
C ALA A 151 -1.64 -4.08 -15.86
N ALA A 152 -2.71 -4.76 -15.41
CA ALA A 152 -4.08 -4.29 -15.57
C ALA A 152 -4.32 -2.93 -14.91
N ILE A 153 -3.88 -2.75 -13.66
CA ILE A 153 -3.98 -1.47 -12.94
C ILE A 153 -3.30 -0.34 -13.71
N GLY A 154 -2.11 -0.60 -14.27
CA GLY A 154 -1.38 0.39 -15.07
C GLY A 154 -2.16 0.86 -16.29
N LEU A 155 -2.84 -0.03 -17.00
CA LEU A 155 -3.74 0.31 -18.10
C LEU A 155 -4.95 1.10 -17.63
N MET A 156 -5.61 0.66 -16.56
CA MET A 156 -6.81 1.30 -16.02
C MET A 156 -6.55 2.74 -15.56
N PHE A 157 -5.39 3.04 -14.99
CA PHE A 157 -4.97 4.41 -14.66
C PHE A 157 -4.80 5.31 -15.88
N ASN A 158 -4.53 4.72 -17.05
CA ASN A 158 -4.40 5.43 -18.32
C ASN A 158 -5.70 5.43 -19.14
N GLY A 159 -6.81 4.98 -18.58
CA GLY A 159 -8.11 4.91 -19.25
C GLY A 159 -8.22 3.81 -20.32
N VAL A 160 -7.32 2.81 -20.27
CA VAL A 160 -7.30 1.67 -21.21
C VAL A 160 -7.90 0.44 -20.54
N GLU A 161 -8.84 -0.21 -21.23
CA GLU A 161 -9.47 -1.46 -20.76
C GLU A 161 -8.43 -2.60 -20.70
N PRO A 162 -8.27 -3.26 -19.55
CA PRO A 162 -7.23 -4.27 -19.32
C PRO A 162 -7.68 -5.70 -19.66
N THR A 163 -8.44 -5.89 -20.74
CA THR A 163 -9.11 -7.15 -21.09
C THR A 163 -8.15 -8.34 -21.14
N GLU A 164 -7.00 -8.19 -21.79
CA GLU A 164 -6.01 -9.27 -21.92
C GLU A 164 -5.37 -9.60 -20.57
N GLN A 165 -4.97 -8.58 -19.80
CA GLN A 165 -4.31 -8.75 -18.52
C GLN A 165 -5.23 -9.43 -17.50
N LEU A 166 -6.51 -9.06 -17.47
CA LEU A 166 -7.50 -9.69 -16.59
C LEU A 166 -7.84 -11.11 -17.04
N ALA A 167 -7.86 -11.38 -18.35
CA ALA A 167 -8.00 -12.75 -18.84
C ALA A 167 -6.82 -13.65 -18.42
N LEU A 168 -5.58 -13.13 -18.50
CA LEU A 168 -4.38 -13.84 -18.05
C LEU A 168 -4.40 -14.03 -16.51
N ALA A 169 -4.84 -13.04 -15.75
CA ALA A 169 -5.03 -13.16 -14.30
C ALA A 169 -6.06 -14.25 -13.96
N ALA A 170 -7.20 -14.27 -14.65
CA ALA A 170 -8.22 -15.30 -14.45
C ALA A 170 -7.71 -16.71 -14.81
N LEU A 171 -6.90 -16.83 -15.86
CA LEU A 171 -6.24 -18.11 -16.21
C LEU A 171 -5.21 -18.52 -15.15
N ALA A 172 -4.50 -17.57 -14.54
CA ALA A 172 -3.55 -17.85 -13.46
C ALA A 172 -4.24 -18.33 -12.17
N CYS A 173 -5.53 -18.05 -12.00
CA CYS A 173 -6.34 -18.54 -10.89
C CYS A 173 -6.90 -19.97 -11.10
N LYS A 174 -6.63 -20.63 -12.22
CA LYS A 174 -7.04 -22.02 -12.45
C LYS A 174 -6.08 -22.96 -11.72
N VAL A 175 -6.34 -23.16 -10.44
CA VAL A 175 -5.63 -24.08 -9.56
C VAL A 175 -6.58 -25.20 -9.12
N GLU A 176 -6.06 -26.30 -8.64
CA GLU A 176 -6.86 -27.37 -8.05
C GLU A 176 -7.57 -26.88 -6.77
N ASP A 177 -8.74 -27.45 -6.45
CA ASP A 177 -9.56 -26.99 -5.33
C ASP A 177 -8.89 -27.13 -3.96
N ASP A 178 -7.95 -28.06 -3.83
CA ASP A 178 -7.15 -28.32 -2.63
C ASP A 178 -5.78 -27.57 -2.61
N ALA A 179 -5.49 -26.79 -3.65
CA ALA A 179 -4.26 -26.01 -3.70
C ALA A 179 -4.22 -24.93 -2.60
N PRO A 180 -3.04 -24.68 -1.99
CA PRO A 180 -2.91 -23.63 -0.98
C PRO A 180 -3.40 -22.25 -1.44
N GLN A 181 -3.34 -21.97 -2.75
CA GLN A 181 -3.75 -20.69 -3.35
C GLN A 181 -5.25 -20.63 -3.69
N ALA A 182 -6.00 -21.74 -3.59
CA ALA A 182 -7.37 -21.84 -4.08
C ALA A 182 -8.30 -20.75 -3.48
N ALA A 183 -8.21 -20.52 -2.17
CA ALA A 183 -9.03 -19.51 -1.51
C ALA A 183 -8.72 -18.07 -2.00
N VAL A 184 -7.44 -17.73 -2.17
CA VAL A 184 -7.01 -16.44 -2.73
C VAL A 184 -7.49 -16.31 -4.17
N CYS A 185 -7.30 -17.32 -5.00
CA CYS A 185 -7.73 -17.35 -6.40
C CYS A 185 -9.24 -17.16 -6.53
N ALA A 186 -10.03 -17.81 -5.69
CA ALA A 186 -11.49 -17.66 -5.70
C ALA A 186 -11.93 -16.20 -5.42
N VAL A 187 -11.31 -15.53 -4.46
CA VAL A 187 -11.61 -14.12 -4.16
C VAL A 187 -11.16 -13.20 -5.29
N VAL A 188 -9.98 -13.45 -5.87
CA VAL A 188 -9.49 -12.66 -7.01
C VAL A 188 -10.41 -12.80 -8.22
N LEU A 189 -10.87 -14.01 -8.53
CA LEU A 189 -11.84 -14.24 -9.62
C LEU A 189 -13.16 -13.50 -9.40
N ASP A 190 -13.70 -13.49 -8.17
CA ASP A 190 -14.89 -12.70 -7.82
C ASP A 190 -14.68 -11.20 -8.08
N LEU A 191 -13.52 -10.68 -7.66
CA LEU A 191 -13.19 -9.26 -7.87
C LEU A 191 -13.05 -8.91 -9.36
N ILE A 192 -12.44 -9.78 -10.18
CA ILE A 192 -12.34 -9.60 -11.63
C ILE A 192 -13.76 -9.63 -12.27
N GLN A 193 -14.61 -10.56 -11.87
CA GLN A 193 -15.99 -10.65 -12.36
C GLN A 193 -16.79 -9.39 -12.01
N ARG A 194 -16.66 -8.90 -10.79
CA ARG A 194 -17.33 -7.66 -10.34
C ARG A 194 -16.81 -6.43 -11.08
N GLN A 195 -15.51 -6.38 -11.41
CA GLN A 195 -14.95 -5.30 -12.24
C GLN A 195 -15.61 -5.26 -13.62
N ALA A 196 -15.84 -6.40 -14.26
CA ALA A 196 -16.49 -6.46 -15.56
C ALA A 196 -17.93 -5.90 -15.57
N HIS A 197 -18.58 -5.79 -14.42
CA HIS A 197 -19.92 -5.21 -14.26
C HIS A 197 -19.88 -3.77 -13.67
N ALA A 198 -18.69 -3.25 -13.36
CA ALA A 198 -18.53 -1.90 -12.85
C ALA A 198 -18.81 -0.87 -13.97
N GLY A 199 -19.36 0.28 -13.58
CA GLY A 199 -19.60 1.38 -14.54
C GLY A 199 -20.89 1.30 -15.34
N GLN A 200 -21.72 0.29 -15.12
CA GLN A 200 -23.05 0.19 -15.77
C GLN A 200 -24.03 1.29 -15.31
N ASP A 201 -23.70 2.00 -14.24
CA ASP A 201 -24.47 3.11 -13.68
C ASP A 201 -24.23 4.47 -14.38
N GLY A 202 -23.44 4.49 -15.46
CA GLY A 202 -23.27 5.66 -16.36
C GLY A 202 -22.58 6.87 -15.71
N ARG A 203 -21.97 6.73 -14.53
CA ARG A 203 -21.25 7.83 -13.88
C ARG A 203 -19.90 8.06 -14.56
N PRO A 204 -19.54 9.31 -14.89
CA PRO A 204 -18.22 9.60 -15.43
C PRO A 204 -17.14 9.23 -14.40
N ALA A 205 -16.22 8.35 -14.80
CA ALA A 205 -15.10 7.94 -13.97
C ALA A 205 -13.79 8.53 -14.52
N ARG A 206 -12.92 8.99 -13.64
CA ARG A 206 -11.59 9.47 -14.01
C ARG A 206 -10.71 8.34 -14.57
N PHE A 207 -10.92 7.11 -14.06
CA PHE A 207 -10.18 5.91 -14.42
C PHE A 207 -11.17 4.86 -14.95
N VAL A 208 -10.64 3.77 -15.51
CA VAL A 208 -11.48 2.65 -15.92
C VAL A 208 -12.31 2.17 -14.71
N PRO A 209 -13.64 1.99 -14.86
CA PRO A 209 -14.51 1.56 -13.78
C PRO A 209 -14.03 0.25 -13.13
N GLY A 210 -14.20 0.14 -11.80
CA GLY A 210 -13.78 -1.04 -11.06
C GLY A 210 -12.28 -1.09 -10.72
N LEU A 211 -11.49 -0.05 -11.02
CA LEU A 211 -10.08 0.02 -10.60
C LEU A 211 -9.85 -0.36 -9.13
N PRO A 212 -10.63 0.10 -8.13
CA PRO A 212 -10.44 -0.30 -6.74
C PRO A 212 -10.57 -1.81 -6.51
N LEU A 213 -11.39 -2.52 -7.29
CA LEU A 213 -11.54 -3.97 -7.19
C LEU A 213 -10.25 -4.69 -7.62
N ILE A 214 -9.61 -4.23 -8.68
CA ILE A 214 -8.36 -4.83 -9.17
C ILE A 214 -7.17 -4.47 -8.26
N VAL A 215 -7.17 -3.26 -7.67
CA VAL A 215 -6.20 -2.90 -6.62
C VAL A 215 -6.37 -3.80 -5.39
N ALA A 216 -7.61 -4.08 -4.97
CA ALA A 216 -7.87 -5.02 -3.88
C ALA A 216 -7.43 -6.45 -4.23
N ALA A 217 -7.68 -6.91 -5.45
CA ALA A 217 -7.20 -8.21 -5.93
C ALA A 217 -5.68 -8.31 -5.86
N ALA A 218 -4.97 -7.28 -6.33
CA ALA A 218 -3.51 -7.22 -6.25
C ALA A 218 -3.00 -7.20 -4.80
N ALA A 219 -3.69 -6.50 -3.89
CA ALA A 219 -3.36 -6.50 -2.47
C ALA A 219 -3.48 -7.91 -1.86
N ILE A 220 -4.57 -8.60 -2.15
CA ILE A 220 -4.86 -9.94 -1.62
C ILE A 220 -3.80 -10.95 -2.06
N THR A 221 -3.31 -10.90 -3.29
CA THR A 221 -2.23 -11.78 -3.76
C THR A 221 -0.91 -11.57 -3.01
N ARG A 222 -0.71 -10.41 -2.41
CA ARG A 222 0.51 -10.05 -1.65
C ARG A 222 0.32 -10.14 -0.13
N THR A 223 -0.88 -10.48 0.31
CA THR A 223 -1.24 -10.62 1.74
C THR A 223 -1.99 -11.93 2.00
N PRO A 224 -1.42 -13.10 1.59
CA PRO A 224 -2.12 -14.38 1.66
C PRO A 224 -2.38 -14.84 3.10
N ASP A 225 -1.54 -14.42 4.07
CA ASP A 225 -1.65 -14.82 5.47
C ASP A 225 -2.68 -13.99 6.26
N VAL A 226 -3.16 -12.89 5.68
CA VAL A 226 -4.22 -12.08 6.29
C VAL A 226 -5.58 -12.63 5.93
N PRO A 227 -6.54 -12.75 6.87
CA PRO A 227 -7.88 -13.28 6.61
C PRO A 227 -8.52 -12.67 5.36
N LEU A 228 -9.07 -13.51 4.51
CA LEU A 228 -9.76 -13.08 3.29
C LEU A 228 -11.07 -12.35 3.64
N PRO A 229 -11.49 -11.36 2.83
CA PRO A 229 -12.81 -10.76 2.98
C PRO A 229 -13.88 -11.84 2.95
N GLY A 230 -14.84 -11.79 3.89
CA GLY A 230 -16.00 -12.67 3.85
C GLY A 230 -16.78 -12.46 2.55
N ARG A 231 -17.35 -13.53 1.99
CA ARG A 231 -18.33 -13.40 0.90
C ARG A 231 -19.57 -12.72 1.48
N ALA A 232 -19.92 -11.54 0.93
CA ALA A 232 -21.14 -10.84 1.27
C ALA A 232 -22.34 -11.56 0.66
#